data_0123798827e7dbca9333311b78343050
#
_entry.id   0123798827e7dbca9333311b78343050
#
_cell.length_a   1.000
_cell.length_b   1.000
_cell.length_c   1.000
_cell.angle_alpha   90.00
_cell.angle_beta   90.00
_cell.angle_gamma   90.00
#
_symmetry.space_group_name_H-M   'P 1'
#
loop_
_entity.id
_entity.type
_entity.pdbx_description
1 polymer ?
#
loop_
_entity_poly.entity_id
_entity_poly.type
_entity_poly.pdbx_seq_one_letter_code
_entity_poly.pdbx_strand_id
1 'polypeptide(L)'
;MKKLYKKILIAAFALCNIYSCDYLNVSDELAGNLRSLDEIFDNVSYTRRWYANIFTSIPDYSGITAAAGSITGFKNPWAGMCDELTVGYGDAKLYNKTDKNAANMNFHRWGTCYKEIRQANIFLAHAKPIAANGTHVDVLTEEELTEMKANVRFMRAYYHYLLFEQYGAIPLVKDLILEREDNLDLPRNTIDEVISYLDEELTAVAKELPQKALHDDDQHNAWPTKGVALAVKAKMWVYAASKLFNGEYKEALAVTNLDGTRLFPDKDPNKWNKAVAALEEFIKFADEEGNYELLNTGNPSQDIYDLFQTYNKEIIWATAATSWGGMTNDMFDRRCTPRSEQNGMGCIGVTQELVDDFYMKDGLPIQATSYLPQSTLYTTEGFDKYTETVKAGSKEVQVANNVSNRFLNREARFYNTVFFQNRRWHVTNNVTQFHKGSPNELSGTIYTHTGYMLYKRFNREVSMKSPGVQNKFRPSIIFRLADLYLLYAEAVNEIDPQDERVLTYLNKVRQRAGLSNIEELNPAIEGNQELQRLAIQRERRIELATEGQRYFDVRRWMIADQDGEGRQFGYVHGMNMNAAEDKFYEEVEASPIVFRRKMYLYPIPDDEMKKTELLVQNPGW
;
A
#
# COMPACT_ATOMS: atom_id res chain seq x y z
N MET A 1 50.92 1.19 -33.68
CA MET A 1 49.88 0.43 -32.95
C MET A 1 49.10 1.27 -31.93
N LYS A 2 49.68 2.08 -31.05
CA LYS A 2 48.91 2.88 -30.05
C LYS A 2 47.93 3.92 -30.63
N LYS A 3 48.21 4.50 -31.83
CA LYS A 3 47.26 5.45 -32.47
C LYS A 3 46.07 4.78 -33.16
N LEU A 4 46.19 3.52 -33.55
CA LEU A 4 45.09 2.74 -34.14
C LEU A 4 44.12 2.28 -33.07
N TYR A 5 44.60 1.85 -31.91
CA TYR A 5 43.77 1.47 -30.75
C TYR A 5 42.93 2.63 -30.19
N LYS A 6 43.51 3.86 -30.14
CA LYS A 6 42.75 5.05 -29.72
C LYS A 6 41.62 5.40 -30.70
N LYS A 7 41.81 5.22 -31.99
CA LYS A 7 40.75 5.47 -32.99
C LYS A 7 39.68 4.40 -32.98
N ILE A 8 40.01 3.12 -32.68
CA ILE A 8 39.04 2.03 -32.53
C ILE A 8 38.28 2.19 -31.22
N LEU A 9 38.89 2.64 -30.12
CA LEU A 9 38.19 2.91 -28.86
C LEU A 9 37.24 4.11 -28.98
N ILE A 10 37.60 5.16 -29.69
CA ILE A 10 36.74 6.34 -29.92
C ILE A 10 35.58 5.97 -30.86
N ALA A 11 35.80 5.12 -31.87
CA ALA A 11 34.73 4.62 -32.73
C ALA A 11 33.80 3.65 -32.01
N ALA A 12 34.32 2.80 -31.12
CA ALA A 12 33.49 1.93 -30.27
C ALA A 12 32.66 2.73 -29.24
N PHE A 13 33.23 3.81 -28.66
CA PHE A 13 32.50 4.67 -27.73
C PHE A 13 31.44 5.54 -28.43
N ALA A 14 31.66 5.92 -29.68
CA ALA A 14 30.68 6.64 -30.50
C ALA A 14 29.53 5.73 -30.96
N LEU A 15 29.79 4.43 -31.17
CA LEU A 15 28.76 3.43 -31.51
C LEU A 15 27.90 3.00 -30.31
N CYS A 16 28.40 3.10 -29.08
CA CYS A 16 27.62 2.78 -27.87
C CYS A 16 26.67 3.90 -27.44
N ASN A 17 26.81 5.13 -27.97
CA ASN A 17 25.93 6.24 -27.61
C ASN A 17 24.73 6.43 -28.57
N ILE A 18 24.53 5.54 -29.54
CA ILE A 18 23.40 5.60 -30.48
C ILE A 18 22.23 4.69 -30.05
N TYR A 19 22.38 3.90 -28.98
CA TYR A 19 21.35 2.97 -28.52
C TYR A 19 20.62 3.41 -27.24
N SER A 20 20.54 4.68 -26.98
CA SER A 20 19.80 5.19 -25.82
C SER A 20 18.80 6.24 -26.29
N CYS A 21 17.69 5.83 -26.87
CA CYS A 21 16.41 6.55 -26.92
C CYS A 21 15.37 5.94 -27.86
N ASP A 22 15.52 4.70 -28.30
CA ASP A 22 14.64 4.13 -29.33
C ASP A 22 13.77 2.95 -28.89
N TYR A 23 13.43 2.88 -27.60
CA TYR A 23 12.50 1.81 -27.13
C TYR A 23 11.04 2.03 -27.58
N LEU A 24 10.72 3.19 -28.15
CA LEU A 24 9.42 3.53 -28.70
C LEU A 24 9.46 3.90 -30.21
N ASN A 25 10.63 3.86 -30.84
CA ASN A 25 10.82 4.20 -32.23
C ASN A 25 11.44 3.02 -32.97
N VAL A 26 10.61 2.10 -33.37
CA VAL A 26 11.04 1.13 -34.38
C VAL A 26 10.84 1.79 -35.74
N SER A 27 11.93 1.96 -36.48
CA SER A 27 11.86 2.43 -37.88
C SER A 27 10.99 1.48 -38.70
N ASP A 28 10.29 1.99 -39.71
CA ASP A 28 9.44 1.21 -40.61
C ASP A 28 10.17 0.01 -41.26
N GLU A 29 11.50 0.01 -41.30
CA GLU A 29 12.33 -1.10 -41.81
C GLU A 29 12.56 -2.25 -40.82
N LEU A 30 12.45 -2.02 -39.50
CA LEU A 30 12.37 -3.07 -38.48
C LEU A 30 10.92 -3.53 -38.25
N ALA A 31 9.99 -2.83 -38.84
CA ALA A 31 8.54 -2.96 -38.66
C ALA A 31 7.92 -4.14 -39.41
N GLY A 32 8.69 -5.01 -40.04
CA GLY A 32 8.15 -6.20 -40.72
C GLY A 32 7.25 -7.12 -39.88
N ASN A 33 7.17 -6.85 -38.55
CA ASN A 33 6.27 -7.51 -37.59
C ASN A 33 5.56 -6.54 -36.64
N LEU A 34 5.66 -5.22 -36.81
CA LEU A 34 4.92 -4.25 -35.99
C LEU A 34 3.60 -3.93 -36.65
N ARG A 35 2.55 -3.96 -35.85
CA ARG A 35 1.19 -3.66 -36.29
C ARG A 35 0.90 -2.19 -36.11
N SER A 36 0.23 -1.59 -37.08
CA SER A 36 -0.32 -0.24 -36.93
C SER A 36 -1.43 -0.21 -35.87
N LEU A 37 -1.74 0.98 -35.34
CA LEU A 37 -2.87 1.13 -34.41
C LEU A 37 -4.18 0.66 -35.06
N ASP A 38 -4.38 0.91 -36.36
CA ASP A 38 -5.55 0.44 -37.08
C ASP A 38 -5.63 -1.10 -37.12
N GLU A 39 -4.53 -1.79 -37.42
CA GLU A 39 -4.48 -3.26 -37.38
C GLU A 39 -4.75 -3.83 -35.98
N ILE A 40 -4.36 -3.11 -34.93
CA ILE A 40 -4.63 -3.51 -33.54
C ILE A 40 -6.10 -3.34 -33.21
N PHE A 41 -6.66 -2.16 -33.51
CA PHE A 41 -8.05 -1.82 -33.14
C PHE A 41 -9.11 -2.29 -34.17
N ASP A 42 -8.69 -2.91 -35.25
CA ASP A 42 -9.53 -3.70 -36.17
C ASP A 42 -9.59 -5.20 -35.79
N ASN A 43 -8.87 -5.61 -34.73
CA ASN A 43 -8.82 -7.00 -34.27
C ASN A 43 -9.26 -7.14 -32.83
N VAL A 44 -10.33 -7.92 -32.58
CA VAL A 44 -10.92 -8.11 -31.23
C VAL A 44 -9.91 -8.57 -30.19
N SER A 45 -9.09 -9.60 -30.52
CA SER A 45 -8.11 -10.16 -29.58
C SER A 45 -7.02 -9.15 -29.21
N TYR A 46 -6.58 -8.32 -30.17
CA TYR A 46 -5.56 -7.29 -29.87
C TYR A 46 -6.15 -6.12 -29.11
N THR A 47 -7.37 -5.70 -29.40
CA THR A 47 -8.09 -4.66 -28.65
C THR A 47 -8.27 -5.09 -27.18
N ARG A 48 -8.72 -6.35 -26.94
CA ARG A 48 -8.86 -6.89 -25.58
C ARG A 48 -7.51 -7.02 -24.86
N ARG A 49 -6.43 -7.38 -25.56
CA ARG A 49 -5.08 -7.41 -24.96
C ARG A 49 -4.57 -6.02 -24.60
N TRP A 50 -4.83 -5.02 -25.44
CA TRP A 50 -4.49 -3.63 -25.13
C TRP A 50 -5.22 -3.16 -23.89
N TYR A 51 -6.54 -3.39 -23.83
CA TYR A 51 -7.35 -3.13 -22.64
C TYR A 51 -6.76 -3.79 -21.39
N ALA A 52 -6.48 -5.08 -21.41
CA ALA A 52 -5.93 -5.81 -20.28
C ALA A 52 -4.57 -5.26 -19.82
N ASN A 53 -3.73 -4.79 -20.76
CA ASN A 53 -2.42 -4.21 -20.41
C ASN A 53 -2.54 -2.94 -19.56
N ILE A 54 -3.59 -2.13 -19.72
CA ILE A 54 -3.82 -0.92 -18.92
C ILE A 54 -3.95 -1.25 -17.41
N PHE A 55 -4.34 -2.47 -17.05
CA PHE A 55 -4.50 -2.92 -15.67
C PHE A 55 -3.25 -3.55 -15.07
N THR A 56 -2.17 -3.72 -15.82
CA THR A 56 -0.96 -4.43 -15.33
C THR A 56 -0.19 -3.66 -14.26
N SER A 57 -0.41 -2.36 -14.14
CA SER A 57 0.25 -1.48 -13.18
C SER A 57 -0.63 -1.10 -11.99
N ILE A 58 -1.66 -1.88 -11.69
CA ILE A 58 -2.43 -1.75 -10.44
C ILE A 58 -1.52 -2.11 -9.25
N PRO A 59 -1.53 -1.33 -8.15
CA PRO A 59 -0.76 -1.64 -6.96
C PRO A 59 -1.07 -3.02 -6.38
N ASP A 60 -0.03 -3.74 -6.00
CA ASP A 60 -0.10 -5.03 -5.31
C ASP A 60 0.56 -4.90 -3.93
N TYR A 61 -0.24 -4.53 -2.94
CA TYR A 61 0.23 -4.30 -1.57
C TYR A 61 0.54 -5.58 -0.78
N SER A 62 0.30 -6.77 -1.36
CA SER A 62 0.82 -8.03 -0.82
C SER A 62 2.33 -8.19 -1.04
N GLY A 63 2.87 -7.51 -2.03
CA GLY A 63 4.25 -7.65 -2.49
C GLY A 63 5.30 -7.00 -1.58
N ILE A 64 5.34 -7.38 -0.30
CA ILE A 64 6.44 -7.02 0.62
C ILE A 64 7.62 -7.93 0.29
N THR A 65 8.46 -7.48 -0.61
CA THR A 65 9.62 -8.27 -1.07
C THR A 65 10.87 -7.43 -1.06
N ALA A 66 12.02 -8.06 -0.97
CA ALA A 66 13.32 -7.43 -0.95
C ALA A 66 14.23 -7.89 -2.10
N ALA A 67 13.72 -8.68 -3.04
CA ALA A 67 14.53 -9.12 -4.18
C ALA A 67 14.87 -7.96 -5.10
N ALA A 68 16.14 -7.84 -5.50
CA ALA A 68 16.61 -6.81 -6.41
C ALA A 68 15.79 -6.84 -7.71
N GLY A 69 15.37 -5.66 -8.18
CA GLY A 69 14.63 -5.49 -9.43
C GLY A 69 13.16 -5.91 -9.39
N SER A 70 12.68 -6.54 -8.31
CA SER A 70 11.28 -6.95 -8.17
C SER A 70 10.44 -5.96 -7.37
N ILE A 71 11.07 -5.01 -6.66
CA ILE A 71 10.38 -4.02 -5.85
C ILE A 71 10.18 -2.76 -6.68
N THR A 72 8.93 -2.36 -6.82
CA THR A 72 8.54 -1.13 -7.53
C THR A 72 7.58 -0.33 -6.67
N GLY A 73 7.28 0.91 -7.06
CA GLY A 73 6.25 1.74 -6.42
C GLY A 73 4.83 1.17 -6.51
N PHE A 74 4.63 0.09 -7.28
CA PHE A 74 3.37 -0.65 -7.42
C PHE A 74 3.33 -1.94 -6.58
N LYS A 75 4.37 -2.26 -5.86
CA LYS A 75 4.39 -3.25 -4.78
C LYS A 75 4.24 -2.55 -3.44
N ASN A 76 4.55 -3.22 -2.35
CA ASN A 76 4.50 -2.61 -1.01
C ASN A 76 5.89 -2.39 -0.40
N PRO A 77 6.71 -1.46 -0.95
CA PRO A 77 7.89 -0.99 -0.23
C PRO A 77 7.51 -0.14 0.98
N TRP A 78 6.31 0.43 0.98
CA TRP A 78 5.83 1.45 1.89
C TRP A 78 5.84 1.00 3.35
N ALA A 79 5.44 -0.24 3.63
CA ALA A 79 5.50 -0.81 4.98
C ALA A 79 6.95 -0.98 5.51
N GLY A 80 7.91 -1.20 4.61
CA GLY A 80 9.34 -1.24 4.96
C GLY A 80 10.03 0.13 4.94
N MET A 81 9.37 1.15 4.40
CA MET A 81 9.84 2.55 4.33
C MET A 81 9.28 3.42 5.45
N CYS A 82 8.64 2.83 6.43
CA CYS A 82 8.14 3.47 7.64
C CYS A 82 8.46 2.63 8.87
N ASP A 83 7.89 3.00 10.00
CA ASP A 83 8.10 2.40 11.31
C ASP A 83 7.33 1.07 11.54
N GLU A 84 6.95 0.35 10.46
CA GLU A 84 6.19 -0.90 10.59
C GLU A 84 7.05 -2.15 10.47
N LEU A 85 7.94 -2.20 9.49
CA LEU A 85 8.67 -3.41 9.14
C LEU A 85 10.17 -3.16 8.95
N THR A 86 10.94 -4.20 9.25
CA THR A 86 12.31 -4.36 8.76
C THR A 86 12.37 -5.54 7.79
N VAL A 87 13.16 -5.43 6.74
CA VAL A 87 13.39 -6.51 5.79
C VAL A 87 14.86 -6.92 5.83
N GLY A 88 15.12 -8.16 6.25
CA GLY A 88 16.45 -8.69 6.48
C GLY A 88 17.00 -9.51 5.30
N TYR A 89 16.72 -9.08 4.05
CA TYR A 89 17.21 -9.77 2.86
C TYR A 89 17.39 -8.82 1.68
N GLY A 90 18.43 -9.05 0.89
CA GLY A 90 18.64 -8.40 -0.40
C GLY A 90 18.75 -6.88 -0.28
N ASP A 91 17.88 -6.18 -0.96
CA ASP A 91 17.91 -4.74 -1.07
C ASP A 91 17.25 -3.99 0.08
N ALA A 92 17.33 -4.52 1.32
CA ALA A 92 16.85 -3.83 2.51
C ALA A 92 17.37 -2.38 2.62
N LYS A 93 18.55 -2.09 2.05
CA LYS A 93 19.12 -0.74 1.89
C LYS A 93 18.31 0.18 0.94
N LEU A 94 17.42 -0.39 0.11
CA LEU A 94 16.52 0.39 -0.76
C LEU A 94 15.39 1.05 0.03
N TYR A 95 15.09 0.54 1.21
CA TYR A 95 14.12 1.14 2.12
C TYR A 95 14.70 2.39 2.81
N ASN A 96 13.97 2.98 3.72
CA ASN A 96 14.26 4.25 4.36
C ASN A 96 15.41 4.19 5.39
N LYS A 97 16.52 3.52 5.07
CA LYS A 97 17.67 3.30 5.96
C LYS A 97 18.84 4.25 5.70
N THR A 98 18.80 4.99 4.62
CA THR A 98 19.88 5.93 4.25
C THR A 98 19.28 7.23 3.73
N ASP A 99 20.02 8.31 3.82
CA ASP A 99 19.63 9.57 3.20
C ASP A 99 19.55 9.42 1.67
N LYS A 100 18.63 10.13 1.05
CA LYS A 100 18.29 10.04 -0.36
C LYS A 100 18.43 11.39 -1.06
N ASN A 101 18.74 11.32 -2.34
CA ASN A 101 18.64 12.45 -3.28
C ASN A 101 17.77 12.05 -4.48
N ALA A 102 17.44 12.98 -5.35
CA ALA A 102 16.55 12.74 -6.48
C ALA A 102 17.06 11.66 -7.44
N ALA A 103 18.37 11.52 -7.60
CA ALA A 103 18.99 10.53 -8.49
C ALA A 103 19.04 9.11 -7.91
N ASN A 104 18.93 8.96 -6.58
CA ASN A 104 18.99 7.64 -5.91
C ASN A 104 17.72 7.27 -5.15
N MET A 105 16.64 8.01 -5.33
CA MET A 105 15.33 7.64 -4.80
C MET A 105 14.75 6.47 -5.59
N ASN A 106 14.19 5.48 -4.87
CA ASN A 106 13.63 4.29 -5.48
C ASN A 106 12.08 4.34 -5.44
N PHE A 107 11.43 3.40 -6.09
CA PHE A 107 9.98 3.18 -6.03
C PHE A 107 9.13 4.30 -6.64
N HIS A 108 9.67 4.98 -7.65
CA HIS A 108 8.90 5.92 -8.45
C HIS A 108 7.73 5.26 -9.15
N ARG A 109 6.59 5.98 -9.21
CA ARG A 109 5.42 5.62 -10.04
C ARG A 109 5.34 6.44 -11.33
N TRP A 110 6.13 7.50 -11.45
CA TRP A 110 6.04 8.53 -12.49
C TRP A 110 5.96 7.95 -13.91
N GLY A 111 7.04 7.38 -14.40
CA GLY A 111 7.12 6.90 -15.78
C GLY A 111 6.08 5.82 -16.12
N THR A 112 5.82 4.91 -15.16
CA THR A 112 4.80 3.87 -15.36
C THR A 112 3.40 4.44 -15.42
N CYS A 113 3.03 5.36 -14.52
CA CYS A 113 1.70 5.97 -14.55
C CYS A 113 1.47 6.75 -15.84
N TYR A 114 2.41 7.57 -16.28
CA TYR A 114 2.27 8.31 -17.54
C TYR A 114 2.23 7.40 -18.77
N LYS A 115 2.99 6.30 -18.75
CA LYS A 115 2.89 5.26 -19.79
C LYS A 115 1.47 4.68 -19.84
N GLU A 116 0.90 4.29 -18.71
CA GLU A 116 -0.43 3.69 -18.67
C GLU A 116 -1.55 4.72 -18.99
N ILE A 117 -1.38 6.00 -18.60
CA ILE A 117 -2.28 7.09 -19.02
C ILE A 117 -2.26 7.23 -20.55
N ARG A 118 -1.09 7.19 -21.16
CA ARG A 118 -0.98 7.21 -22.63
C ARG A 118 -1.66 5.99 -23.27
N GLN A 119 -1.46 4.79 -22.73
CA GLN A 119 -2.13 3.58 -23.22
C GLN A 119 -3.66 3.70 -23.12
N ALA A 120 -4.16 4.27 -22.01
CA ALA A 120 -5.58 4.55 -21.81
C ALA A 120 -6.10 5.54 -22.86
N ASN A 121 -5.40 6.64 -23.12
CA ASN A 121 -5.80 7.64 -24.09
C ASN A 121 -5.85 7.06 -25.53
N ILE A 122 -4.87 6.28 -25.93
CA ILE A 122 -4.86 5.58 -27.23
C ILE A 122 -6.07 4.65 -27.34
N PHE A 123 -6.34 3.85 -26.30
CA PHE A 123 -7.52 2.96 -26.31
C PHE A 123 -8.82 3.75 -26.46
N LEU A 124 -9.00 4.81 -25.68
CA LEU A 124 -10.23 5.63 -25.71
C LEU A 124 -10.46 6.30 -27.06
N ALA A 125 -9.40 6.68 -27.76
CA ALA A 125 -9.48 7.32 -29.08
C ALA A 125 -9.70 6.33 -30.24
N HIS A 126 -9.08 5.15 -30.18
CA HIS A 126 -9.04 4.23 -31.33
C HIS A 126 -9.96 3.02 -31.21
N ALA A 127 -10.33 2.59 -29.99
CA ALA A 127 -11.18 1.41 -29.83
C ALA A 127 -12.60 1.67 -30.32
N LYS A 128 -13.08 0.77 -31.20
CA LYS A 128 -14.38 0.82 -31.87
C LYS A 128 -15.03 -0.56 -31.87
N PRO A 129 -16.36 -0.66 -32.09
CA PRO A 129 -17.01 -1.95 -32.26
C PRO A 129 -16.44 -2.69 -33.45
N ILE A 130 -16.32 -4.01 -33.34
CA ILE A 130 -15.79 -4.87 -34.40
C ILE A 130 -16.81 -5.97 -34.68
N ALA A 131 -17.36 -5.97 -35.87
CA ALA A 131 -18.31 -6.99 -36.32
C ALA A 131 -17.59 -8.27 -36.74
N ALA A 132 -18.29 -9.40 -36.65
CA ALA A 132 -17.82 -10.65 -37.26
C ALA A 132 -17.62 -10.48 -38.77
N ASN A 133 -16.53 -11.02 -39.26
CA ASN A 133 -16.32 -11.16 -40.72
C ASN A 133 -16.09 -12.64 -41.04
N GLY A 134 -16.26 -13.05 -42.31
CA GLY A 134 -16.31 -14.45 -42.72
C GLY A 134 -15.15 -15.36 -42.30
N THR A 135 -14.07 -14.82 -41.76
CA THR A 135 -12.90 -15.55 -41.24
C THR A 135 -12.74 -15.43 -39.71
N HIS A 136 -13.38 -14.44 -39.08
CA HIS A 136 -13.31 -14.18 -37.64
C HIS A 136 -14.72 -14.11 -37.07
N VAL A 137 -15.02 -15.05 -36.16
CA VAL A 137 -16.32 -15.15 -35.48
C VAL A 137 -16.37 -14.27 -34.21
N ASP A 138 -15.21 -13.85 -33.70
CA ASP A 138 -15.14 -12.98 -32.54
C ASP A 138 -15.62 -11.57 -32.87
N VAL A 139 -16.44 -11.02 -31.99
CA VAL A 139 -16.99 -9.66 -32.09
C VAL A 139 -16.61 -8.84 -30.88
N LEU A 140 -16.49 -7.53 -31.04
CA LEU A 140 -16.47 -6.55 -29.97
C LEU A 140 -17.74 -5.71 -30.09
N THR A 141 -18.69 -5.94 -29.18
CA THR A 141 -19.99 -5.26 -29.25
C THR A 141 -19.87 -3.82 -28.75
N GLU A 142 -20.85 -2.97 -29.08
CA GLU A 142 -20.96 -1.60 -28.56
C GLU A 142 -21.10 -1.60 -27.02
N GLU A 143 -21.85 -2.56 -26.49
CA GLU A 143 -22.08 -2.71 -25.05
C GLU A 143 -20.76 -3.06 -24.31
N GLU A 144 -20.05 -4.10 -24.76
CA GLU A 144 -18.74 -4.49 -24.20
C GLU A 144 -17.74 -3.32 -24.30
N LEU A 145 -17.70 -2.63 -25.44
CA LEU A 145 -16.79 -1.49 -25.63
C LEU A 145 -17.11 -0.32 -24.69
N THR A 146 -18.40 -0.04 -24.46
CA THR A 146 -18.84 1.01 -23.54
C THR A 146 -18.36 0.71 -22.11
N GLU A 147 -18.51 -0.52 -21.66
CA GLU A 147 -18.02 -0.99 -20.36
C GLU A 147 -16.48 -0.91 -20.27
N MET A 148 -15.78 -1.38 -21.31
CA MET A 148 -14.31 -1.25 -21.37
C MET A 148 -13.85 0.20 -21.31
N LYS A 149 -14.53 1.12 -22.01
CA LYS A 149 -14.19 2.56 -21.98
C LYS A 149 -14.43 3.18 -20.62
N ALA A 150 -15.49 2.81 -19.91
CA ALA A 150 -15.73 3.26 -18.53
C ALA A 150 -14.60 2.81 -17.60
N ASN A 151 -14.21 1.54 -17.68
CA ASN A 151 -13.09 0.98 -16.93
C ASN A 151 -11.76 1.69 -17.25
N VAL A 152 -11.47 1.96 -18.51
CA VAL A 152 -10.24 2.64 -18.95
C VAL A 152 -10.22 4.10 -18.48
N ARG A 153 -11.35 4.82 -18.53
CA ARG A 153 -11.47 6.18 -17.97
C ARG A 153 -11.19 6.19 -16.46
N PHE A 154 -11.75 5.22 -15.72
CA PHE A 154 -11.44 5.06 -14.31
C PHE A 154 -9.93 4.84 -14.09
N MET A 155 -9.31 3.92 -14.83
CA MET A 155 -7.88 3.63 -14.69
C MET A 155 -7.01 4.85 -15.00
N ARG A 156 -7.37 5.65 -16.01
CA ARG A 156 -6.70 6.92 -16.31
C ARG A 156 -6.74 7.89 -15.12
N ALA A 157 -7.91 8.07 -14.52
CA ALA A 157 -8.06 8.90 -13.33
C ALA A 157 -7.27 8.32 -12.14
N TYR A 158 -7.32 7.01 -11.94
CA TYR A 158 -6.61 6.35 -10.85
C TYR A 158 -5.08 6.49 -10.97
N TYR A 159 -4.51 6.40 -12.17
CA TYR A 159 -3.08 6.64 -12.36
C TYR A 159 -2.68 8.10 -12.08
N HIS A 160 -3.53 9.08 -12.40
CA HIS A 160 -3.31 10.47 -11.97
C HIS A 160 -3.42 10.63 -10.44
N TYR A 161 -4.35 9.90 -9.79
CA TYR A 161 -4.43 9.87 -8.33
C TYR A 161 -3.15 9.32 -7.69
N LEU A 162 -2.60 8.21 -8.21
CA LEU A 162 -1.34 7.63 -7.71
C LEU A 162 -0.15 8.58 -7.86
N LEU A 163 -0.14 9.39 -8.91
CA LEU A 163 0.85 10.45 -9.10
C LEU A 163 0.65 11.57 -8.08
N PHE A 164 -0.59 12.03 -7.89
CA PHE A 164 -0.91 13.05 -6.88
C PHE A 164 -0.53 12.58 -5.47
N GLU A 165 -0.89 11.36 -5.09
CA GLU A 165 -0.57 10.78 -3.77
C GLU A 165 0.93 10.81 -3.47
N GLN A 166 1.78 10.59 -4.47
CA GLN A 166 3.23 10.49 -4.29
C GLN A 166 3.97 11.81 -4.50
N TYR A 167 3.55 12.65 -5.46
CA TYR A 167 4.30 13.83 -5.91
C TYR A 167 3.61 15.16 -5.65
N GLY A 168 2.33 15.17 -5.32
CA GLY A 168 1.54 16.39 -5.16
C GLY A 168 1.09 16.97 -6.51
N ALA A 169 1.51 18.18 -6.82
CA ALA A 169 1.26 18.82 -8.12
C ALA A 169 1.96 18.05 -9.24
N ILE A 170 1.25 17.78 -10.35
CA ILE A 170 1.71 16.94 -11.46
C ILE A 170 1.22 17.52 -12.80
N PRO A 171 1.87 17.25 -13.93
CA PRO A 171 1.27 17.49 -15.24
C PRO A 171 0.00 16.67 -15.46
N LEU A 172 -1.09 17.31 -15.86
CA LEU A 172 -2.33 16.64 -16.28
C LEU A 172 -2.29 16.40 -17.78
N VAL A 173 -2.17 15.14 -18.18
CA VAL A 173 -2.23 14.74 -19.59
C VAL A 173 -3.66 14.65 -20.09
N LYS A 174 -4.62 14.36 -19.17
CA LYS A 174 -6.06 14.20 -19.48
C LYS A 174 -6.26 13.23 -20.65
N ASP A 175 -6.82 13.68 -21.76
CA ASP A 175 -7.14 12.94 -22.97
C ASP A 175 -6.13 13.14 -24.13
N LEU A 176 -5.03 13.84 -23.85
CA LEU A 176 -4.03 14.09 -24.89
C LEU A 176 -3.36 12.79 -25.33
N ILE A 177 -3.34 12.57 -26.62
CA ILE A 177 -2.47 11.59 -27.29
C ILE A 177 -1.30 12.38 -27.84
N LEU A 178 -0.18 12.31 -27.13
CA LEU A 178 1.03 13.00 -27.55
C LEU A 178 1.71 12.18 -28.64
N GLU A 179 1.75 12.73 -29.84
CA GLU A 179 2.46 12.18 -30.99
C GLU A 179 3.97 12.52 -30.89
N ARG A 180 4.78 11.85 -31.71
CA ARG A 180 6.25 12.00 -31.68
C ARG A 180 6.72 13.44 -31.93
N GLU A 181 5.98 14.20 -32.71
CA GLU A 181 6.31 15.56 -33.12
C GLU A 181 5.76 16.63 -32.16
N ASP A 182 4.93 16.22 -31.18
CA ASP A 182 4.37 17.14 -30.21
C ASP A 182 5.42 17.56 -29.19
N ASN A 183 5.28 18.78 -28.69
CA ASN A 183 6.04 19.21 -27.52
C ASN A 183 5.51 18.50 -26.29
N LEU A 184 6.26 17.49 -25.82
CA LEU A 184 5.92 16.68 -24.64
C LEU A 184 6.28 17.38 -23.32
N ASP A 185 6.81 18.60 -23.39
CA ASP A 185 7.21 19.38 -22.22
C ASP A 185 5.99 20.10 -21.64
N LEU A 186 5.42 19.55 -20.58
CA LEU A 186 4.25 20.08 -19.89
C LEU A 186 4.64 20.57 -18.49
N PRO A 187 4.23 21.80 -18.11
CA PRO A 187 4.40 22.26 -16.74
C PRO A 187 3.53 21.44 -15.78
N ARG A 188 3.84 21.49 -14.50
CA ARG A 188 2.99 20.88 -13.46
C ARG A 188 1.71 21.72 -13.30
N ASN A 189 0.58 21.05 -13.21
CA ASN A 189 -0.67 21.64 -12.77
C ASN A 189 -0.67 21.84 -11.26
N THR A 190 -1.41 22.83 -10.79
CA THR A 190 -1.58 23.08 -9.35
C THR A 190 -2.31 21.93 -8.66
N ILE A 191 -2.13 21.81 -7.35
CA ILE A 191 -2.88 20.82 -6.54
C ILE A 191 -4.40 20.95 -6.81
N ASP A 192 -4.94 22.17 -6.83
CA ASP A 192 -6.38 22.40 -6.97
C ASP A 192 -6.89 22.01 -8.37
N GLU A 193 -6.10 22.24 -9.43
CA GLU A 193 -6.43 21.74 -10.78
C GLU A 193 -6.40 20.21 -10.87
N VAL A 194 -5.43 19.57 -10.23
CA VAL A 194 -5.34 18.11 -10.19
C VAL A 194 -6.55 17.52 -9.46
N ILE A 195 -6.91 18.07 -8.32
CA ILE A 195 -8.06 17.62 -7.52
C ILE A 195 -9.38 17.84 -8.28
N SER A 196 -9.55 19.01 -8.93
CA SER A 196 -10.74 19.30 -9.72
C SER A 196 -10.93 18.29 -10.86
N TYR A 197 -9.85 18.00 -11.60
CA TYR A 197 -9.88 16.98 -12.65
C TYR A 197 -10.25 15.61 -12.11
N LEU A 198 -9.66 15.19 -11.00
CA LEU A 198 -9.93 13.88 -10.40
C LEU A 198 -11.37 13.78 -9.87
N ASP A 199 -11.89 14.83 -9.24
CA ASP A 199 -13.26 14.87 -8.73
C ASP A 199 -14.27 14.76 -9.88
N GLU A 200 -14.08 15.52 -10.95
CA GLU A 200 -14.93 15.52 -12.14
C GLU A 200 -14.93 14.15 -12.84
N GLU A 201 -13.74 13.57 -13.12
CA GLU A 201 -13.63 12.29 -13.81
C GLU A 201 -14.17 11.12 -12.97
N LEU A 202 -13.82 11.06 -11.67
CA LEU A 202 -14.30 9.98 -10.80
C LEU A 202 -15.82 10.08 -10.56
N THR A 203 -16.37 11.29 -10.47
CA THR A 203 -17.83 11.51 -10.37
C THR A 203 -18.55 11.08 -11.66
N ALA A 204 -17.96 11.38 -12.81
CA ALA A 204 -18.56 11.00 -14.11
C ALA A 204 -18.51 9.48 -14.29
N VAL A 205 -17.33 8.86 -14.10
CA VAL A 205 -17.15 7.44 -14.38
C VAL A 205 -17.89 6.55 -13.37
N ALA A 206 -18.12 7.00 -12.13
CA ALA A 206 -18.92 6.27 -11.14
C ALA A 206 -20.36 5.99 -11.61
N LYS A 207 -20.87 6.77 -12.56
CA LYS A 207 -22.21 6.56 -13.16
C LYS A 207 -22.21 5.53 -14.28
N GLU A 208 -21.05 5.27 -14.87
CA GLU A 208 -20.84 4.40 -16.03
C GLU A 208 -20.37 3.00 -15.61
N LEU A 209 -19.69 2.88 -14.47
CA LEU A 209 -19.19 1.62 -13.92
C LEU A 209 -20.33 0.75 -13.34
N PRO A 210 -20.11 -0.56 -13.13
CA PRO A 210 -21.08 -1.44 -12.46
C PRO A 210 -21.59 -0.83 -11.15
N GLN A 211 -22.93 -0.72 -11.01
CA GLN A 211 -23.60 0.01 -9.93
C GLN A 211 -23.73 -0.79 -8.64
N LYS A 212 -23.18 -2.01 -8.59
CA LYS A 212 -23.13 -2.86 -7.40
C LYS A 212 -21.74 -3.42 -7.22
N ALA A 213 -21.40 -3.80 -5.99
CA ALA A 213 -20.19 -4.55 -5.71
C ALA A 213 -20.24 -5.94 -6.39
N LEU A 214 -19.08 -6.45 -6.79
CA LEU A 214 -18.93 -7.69 -7.56
C LEU A 214 -18.33 -8.84 -6.71
N HIS A 215 -18.65 -8.91 -5.42
CA HIS A 215 -18.07 -9.91 -4.49
C HIS A 215 -18.36 -11.35 -4.89
N ASP A 216 -19.52 -11.60 -5.47
CA ASP A 216 -20.02 -12.93 -5.80
C ASP A 216 -19.74 -13.32 -7.26
N ASP A 217 -19.03 -12.48 -8.02
CA ASP A 217 -18.65 -12.73 -9.41
C ASP A 217 -17.18 -13.10 -9.51
N ASP A 218 -16.90 -14.40 -9.58
CA ASP A 218 -15.53 -14.95 -9.65
C ASP A 218 -14.73 -14.47 -10.88
N GLN A 219 -15.38 -13.95 -11.92
CA GLN A 219 -14.73 -13.50 -13.14
C GLN A 219 -14.40 -12.00 -13.11
N HIS A 220 -15.23 -11.19 -12.44
CA HIS A 220 -15.16 -9.73 -12.49
C HIS A 220 -14.91 -9.06 -11.13
N ASN A 221 -14.72 -9.83 -10.05
CA ASN A 221 -14.53 -9.32 -8.70
C ASN A 221 -13.33 -8.36 -8.53
N ALA A 222 -12.37 -8.37 -9.46
CA ALA A 222 -11.24 -7.44 -9.49
C ALA A 222 -11.49 -6.18 -10.34
N TRP A 223 -12.64 -6.08 -11.01
CA TRP A 223 -12.95 -4.96 -11.88
C TRP A 223 -13.37 -3.72 -11.06
N PRO A 224 -13.08 -2.50 -11.55
CA PRO A 224 -13.57 -1.30 -10.90
C PRO A 224 -15.11 -1.23 -10.96
N THR A 225 -15.69 -0.80 -9.84
CA THR A 225 -17.13 -0.56 -9.69
C THR A 225 -17.38 0.88 -9.29
N LYS A 226 -18.64 1.31 -9.24
CA LYS A 226 -19.03 2.58 -8.63
C LYS A 226 -18.40 2.77 -7.25
N GLY A 227 -18.46 1.74 -6.40
CA GLY A 227 -17.88 1.79 -5.06
C GLY A 227 -16.37 2.04 -5.06
N VAL A 228 -15.63 1.45 -6.02
CA VAL A 228 -14.19 1.69 -6.18
C VAL A 228 -13.93 3.14 -6.58
N ALA A 229 -14.68 3.69 -7.55
CA ALA A 229 -14.53 5.09 -7.97
C ALA A 229 -14.84 6.07 -6.83
N LEU A 230 -15.91 5.82 -6.05
CA LEU A 230 -16.26 6.61 -4.88
C LEU A 230 -15.21 6.53 -3.77
N ALA A 231 -14.62 5.35 -3.53
CA ALA A 231 -13.55 5.17 -2.55
C ALA A 231 -12.29 5.95 -2.92
N VAL A 232 -11.88 5.92 -4.20
CA VAL A 232 -10.73 6.71 -4.69
C VAL A 232 -11.01 8.20 -4.56
N LYS A 233 -12.22 8.66 -4.95
CA LYS A 233 -12.65 10.06 -4.82
C LYS A 233 -12.62 10.52 -3.36
N ALA A 234 -13.17 9.74 -2.44
CA ALA A 234 -13.19 10.06 -1.02
C ALA A 234 -11.77 10.15 -0.44
N LYS A 235 -10.91 9.19 -0.74
CA LYS A 235 -9.52 9.20 -0.29
C LYS A 235 -8.74 10.37 -0.88
N MET A 236 -8.92 10.69 -2.14
CA MET A 236 -8.33 11.86 -2.80
C MET A 236 -8.68 13.15 -2.05
N TRP A 237 -9.96 13.36 -1.68
CA TRP A 237 -10.38 14.56 -0.95
C TRP A 237 -9.81 14.62 0.48
N VAL A 238 -9.71 13.49 1.20
CA VAL A 238 -9.04 13.45 2.51
C VAL A 238 -7.57 13.86 2.40
N TYR A 239 -6.87 13.37 1.37
CA TYR A 239 -5.49 13.76 1.11
C TYR A 239 -5.39 15.25 0.79
N ALA A 240 -6.25 15.74 -0.10
CA ALA A 240 -6.32 17.15 -0.49
C ALA A 240 -6.61 18.11 0.68
N ALA A 241 -7.38 17.65 1.68
CA ALA A 241 -7.69 18.39 2.91
C ALA A 241 -6.57 18.29 3.97
N SER A 242 -5.71 17.27 3.89
CA SER A 242 -4.66 17.02 4.88
C SER A 242 -3.53 18.05 4.82
N LYS A 243 -2.83 18.24 5.93
CA LYS A 243 -1.80 19.28 6.14
C LYS A 243 -0.77 19.38 5.01
N LEU A 244 -0.29 18.23 4.50
CA LEU A 244 0.74 18.18 3.46
C LEU A 244 0.32 18.88 2.16
N PHE A 245 -0.96 18.71 1.77
CA PHE A 245 -1.49 19.21 0.49
C PHE A 245 -2.34 20.48 0.64
N ASN A 246 -2.57 20.94 1.89
CA ASN A 246 -3.47 22.05 2.20
C ASN A 246 -2.78 23.14 3.02
N GLY A 247 -1.67 23.67 2.49
CA GLY A 247 -1.05 24.92 2.95
C GLY A 247 -0.22 24.86 4.24
N GLU A 248 -0.03 23.69 4.87
CA GLU A 248 0.78 23.58 6.08
C GLU A 248 2.23 23.15 5.83
N TYR A 249 2.54 22.59 4.65
CA TYR A 249 3.92 22.34 4.23
C TYR A 249 4.53 23.63 3.66
N LYS A 250 5.17 24.42 4.53
CA LYS A 250 5.63 25.78 4.22
C LYS A 250 6.61 25.85 3.04
N GLU A 251 7.51 24.86 2.94
CA GLU A 251 8.48 24.78 1.87
C GLU A 251 7.82 24.59 0.49
N ALA A 252 6.68 23.90 0.45
CA ALA A 252 5.94 23.68 -0.79
C ALA A 252 5.22 24.95 -1.29
N LEU A 253 4.86 25.86 -0.40
CA LEU A 253 4.22 27.13 -0.78
C LEU A 253 5.12 28.04 -1.62
N ALA A 254 6.44 27.83 -1.59
CA ALA A 254 7.38 28.57 -2.40
C ALA A 254 7.63 27.95 -3.80
N VAL A 255 7.06 26.77 -4.07
CA VAL A 255 7.27 26.10 -5.37
C VAL A 255 6.34 26.70 -6.42
N THR A 256 6.94 27.28 -7.46
CA THR A 256 6.23 27.86 -8.60
C THR A 256 6.73 27.27 -9.90
N ASN A 257 5.86 27.19 -10.90
CA ASN A 257 6.29 27.01 -12.29
C ASN A 257 7.12 28.19 -12.79
N LEU A 258 7.75 28.06 -13.94
CA LEU A 258 8.58 29.11 -14.54
C LEU A 258 7.79 30.39 -14.88
N ASP A 259 6.49 30.28 -15.11
CA ASP A 259 5.56 31.39 -15.34
C ASP A 259 5.11 32.10 -14.06
N GLY A 260 5.57 31.63 -12.88
CA GLY A 260 5.21 32.17 -11.58
C GLY A 260 3.96 31.53 -10.96
N THR A 261 3.28 30.59 -11.61
CA THR A 261 2.12 29.89 -11.06
C THR A 261 2.52 29.06 -9.84
N ARG A 262 1.96 29.36 -8.67
CA ARG A 262 2.23 28.63 -7.43
C ARG A 262 1.52 27.29 -7.43
N LEU A 263 2.25 26.21 -7.16
CA LEU A 263 1.77 24.84 -7.30
C LEU A 263 0.93 24.34 -6.10
N PHE A 264 1.24 24.80 -4.90
CA PHE A 264 0.57 24.40 -3.67
C PHE A 264 -0.33 25.52 -3.14
N PRO A 265 -1.57 25.21 -2.73
CA PRO A 265 -2.54 26.22 -2.29
C PRO A 265 -2.21 26.73 -0.89
N ASP A 266 -2.83 27.85 -0.52
CA ASP A 266 -2.99 28.23 0.87
C ASP A 266 -3.98 27.27 1.57
N LYS A 267 -4.01 27.30 2.92
CA LYS A 267 -4.95 26.48 3.69
C LYS A 267 -6.39 26.86 3.38
N ASP A 268 -7.15 25.88 2.91
CA ASP A 268 -8.60 25.98 2.71
C ASP A 268 -9.32 24.96 3.61
N PRO A 269 -9.94 25.39 4.72
CA PRO A 269 -10.67 24.51 5.61
C PRO A 269 -11.90 23.86 4.94
N ASN A 270 -12.42 24.43 3.85
CA ASN A 270 -13.56 23.86 3.13
C ASN A 270 -13.23 22.55 2.42
N LYS A 271 -11.96 22.21 2.22
CA LYS A 271 -11.56 20.90 1.68
C LYS A 271 -11.99 19.75 2.57
N TRP A 272 -12.04 19.93 3.90
CA TRP A 272 -12.60 18.91 4.80
C TRP A 272 -14.10 18.70 4.58
N ASN A 273 -14.89 19.77 4.29
CA ASN A 273 -16.29 19.62 3.91
C ASN A 273 -16.45 18.82 2.62
N LYS A 274 -15.56 18.99 1.64
CA LYS A 274 -15.53 18.18 0.41
C LYS A 274 -15.17 16.72 0.70
N ALA A 275 -14.23 16.47 1.61
CA ALA A 275 -13.87 15.14 2.04
C ALA A 275 -15.04 14.42 2.72
N VAL A 276 -15.74 15.09 3.64
CA VAL A 276 -16.95 14.54 4.28
C VAL A 276 -18.02 14.24 3.25
N ALA A 277 -18.32 15.14 2.33
CA ALA A 277 -19.35 14.93 1.30
C ALA A 277 -19.01 13.72 0.39
N ALA A 278 -17.75 13.57 -0.01
CA ALA A 278 -17.32 12.41 -0.82
C ALA A 278 -17.38 11.09 -0.03
N LEU A 279 -17.05 11.13 1.26
CA LEU A 279 -17.16 9.97 2.15
C LEU A 279 -18.63 9.61 2.42
N GLU A 280 -19.52 10.58 2.60
CA GLU A 280 -20.96 10.35 2.74
C GLU A 280 -21.55 9.68 1.50
N GLU A 281 -21.15 10.12 0.30
CA GLU A 281 -21.55 9.49 -0.95
C GLU A 281 -21.10 8.01 -1.00
N PHE A 282 -19.88 7.73 -0.57
CA PHE A 282 -19.37 6.35 -0.47
C PHE A 282 -20.11 5.55 0.63
N ILE A 283 -20.29 6.10 1.82
CA ILE A 283 -20.97 5.44 2.95
C ILE A 283 -22.43 5.09 2.61
N LYS A 284 -23.12 6.00 1.92
CA LYS A 284 -24.47 5.71 1.42
C LYS A 284 -24.46 4.48 0.51
N PHE A 285 -23.56 4.41 -0.43
CA PHE A 285 -23.42 3.24 -1.31
C PHE A 285 -23.02 1.98 -0.52
N ALA A 286 -22.12 2.09 0.44
CA ALA A 286 -21.61 0.96 1.22
C ALA A 286 -22.68 0.42 2.19
N ASP A 287 -23.15 1.25 3.11
CA ASP A 287 -23.97 0.85 4.25
C ASP A 287 -25.46 0.85 3.91
N GLU A 288 -26.01 1.95 3.35
CA GLU A 288 -27.44 2.09 3.13
C GLU A 288 -27.94 1.25 1.93
N GLU A 289 -27.15 1.16 0.85
CA GLU A 289 -27.43 0.32 -0.30
C GLU A 289 -26.94 -1.13 -0.11
N GLY A 290 -26.22 -1.43 1.01
CA GLY A 290 -25.81 -2.77 1.42
C GLY A 290 -24.74 -3.41 0.52
N ASN A 291 -23.88 -2.59 -0.12
CA ASN A 291 -22.87 -3.11 -1.03
C ASN A 291 -21.61 -3.64 -0.30
N TYR A 292 -21.28 -3.10 0.88
CA TYR A 292 -20.10 -3.50 1.65
C TYR A 292 -20.46 -3.69 3.13
N GLU A 293 -19.74 -4.57 3.82
CA GLU A 293 -19.93 -4.88 5.23
C GLU A 293 -18.62 -5.33 5.84
N LEU A 294 -18.29 -4.86 7.06
CA LEU A 294 -17.14 -5.39 7.80
C LEU A 294 -17.28 -6.89 8.01
N LEU A 295 -16.22 -7.65 7.75
CA LEU A 295 -16.20 -9.08 8.04
C LEU A 295 -16.25 -9.28 9.56
N ASN A 296 -17.42 -9.63 10.08
CA ASN A 296 -17.69 -9.76 11.52
C ASN A 296 -18.65 -10.93 11.79
N THR A 297 -18.09 -12.10 12.07
CA THR A 297 -18.85 -13.30 12.46
C THR A 297 -19.01 -13.44 13.96
N GLY A 298 -18.47 -12.52 14.74
CA GLY A 298 -18.38 -12.57 16.19
C GLY A 298 -17.15 -13.33 16.71
N ASN A 299 -16.22 -13.69 15.83
CA ASN A 299 -14.91 -14.26 16.19
C ASN A 299 -13.79 -13.37 15.65
N PRO A 300 -13.40 -12.31 16.37
CA PRO A 300 -12.43 -11.32 15.87
C PRO A 300 -11.13 -11.91 15.35
N SER A 301 -10.61 -12.96 15.97
CA SER A 301 -9.35 -13.58 15.54
C SER A 301 -9.49 -14.30 14.20
N GLN A 302 -10.61 -14.97 13.98
CA GLN A 302 -10.89 -15.66 12.72
C GLN A 302 -11.24 -14.67 11.62
N ASP A 303 -12.07 -13.67 11.93
CA ASP A 303 -12.48 -12.63 10.97
C ASP A 303 -11.29 -11.87 10.40
N ILE A 304 -10.35 -11.45 11.26
CA ILE A 304 -9.11 -10.76 10.85
C ILE A 304 -8.23 -11.67 9.98
N TYR A 305 -8.19 -12.97 10.25
CA TYR A 305 -7.47 -13.92 9.41
C TYR A 305 -8.15 -14.08 8.04
N ASP A 306 -9.45 -14.37 8.02
CA ASP A 306 -10.23 -14.69 6.81
C ASP A 306 -10.35 -13.49 5.86
N LEU A 307 -10.32 -12.27 6.38
CA LEU A 307 -10.33 -11.03 5.60
C LEU A 307 -9.32 -11.04 4.45
N PHE A 308 -8.15 -11.66 4.65
CA PHE A 308 -7.06 -11.67 3.68
C PHE A 308 -6.96 -12.99 2.89
N GLN A 309 -7.84 -13.96 3.11
CA GLN A 309 -7.72 -15.27 2.49
C GLN A 309 -8.56 -15.43 1.22
N THR A 310 -9.73 -14.77 1.16
CA THR A 310 -10.68 -14.86 0.05
C THR A 310 -11.38 -13.53 -0.16
N TYR A 311 -12.03 -13.36 -1.32
CA TYR A 311 -12.94 -12.22 -1.51
C TYR A 311 -14.08 -12.27 -0.50
N ASN A 312 -14.43 -11.12 0.05
CA ASN A 312 -15.50 -10.96 1.03
C ASN A 312 -16.08 -9.54 0.94
N LYS A 313 -17.18 -9.30 1.66
CA LYS A 313 -17.91 -8.03 1.60
C LYS A 313 -17.16 -6.80 2.16
N GLU A 314 -16.09 -6.99 2.90
CA GLU A 314 -15.26 -5.86 3.37
C GLU A 314 -14.34 -5.33 2.27
N ILE A 315 -14.01 -6.14 1.26
CA ILE A 315 -13.10 -5.75 0.18
C ILE A 315 -13.83 -4.87 -0.82
N ILE A 316 -13.37 -3.63 -0.97
CA ILE A 316 -13.88 -2.69 -1.97
C ILE A 316 -13.21 -2.97 -3.32
N TRP A 317 -11.89 -3.12 -3.32
CA TRP A 317 -11.11 -3.44 -4.50
C TRP A 317 -9.87 -4.24 -4.16
N ALA A 318 -9.61 -5.27 -4.95
CA ALA A 318 -8.41 -6.10 -4.83
C ALA A 318 -7.98 -6.60 -6.21
N THR A 319 -6.72 -7.06 -6.29
CA THR A 319 -6.26 -7.78 -7.49
C THR A 319 -6.89 -9.17 -7.56
N ALA A 320 -6.87 -9.79 -8.74
CA ALA A 320 -7.27 -11.18 -8.88
C ALA A 320 -6.38 -12.12 -8.04
N ALA A 321 -6.99 -13.15 -7.43
CA ALA A 321 -6.32 -14.10 -6.53
C ALA A 321 -5.43 -15.11 -7.28
N THR A 322 -4.59 -14.67 -8.21
CA THR A 322 -3.86 -15.58 -9.12
C THR A 322 -2.34 -15.51 -9.01
N SER A 323 -1.79 -14.51 -8.33
CA SER A 323 -0.37 -14.20 -8.52
C SER A 323 0.47 -14.07 -7.26
N TRP A 324 -0.10 -14.13 -6.04
CA TRP A 324 0.71 -14.02 -4.85
C TRP A 324 0.37 -15.04 -3.76
N GLY A 325 1.31 -15.24 -2.86
CA GLY A 325 1.25 -16.24 -1.79
C GLY A 325 1.91 -17.55 -2.19
N GLY A 326 2.76 -18.10 -1.31
CA GLY A 326 3.41 -19.38 -1.50
C GLY A 326 4.83 -19.47 -0.94
N MET A 327 5.42 -20.68 -1.08
CA MET A 327 6.70 -21.06 -0.50
C MET A 327 7.84 -21.16 -1.52
N THR A 328 7.57 -20.86 -2.80
CA THR A 328 8.59 -20.94 -3.86
C THR A 328 9.23 -19.58 -4.13
N ASN A 329 10.49 -19.57 -4.56
CA ASN A 329 11.25 -18.36 -4.89
C ASN A 329 11.16 -17.29 -3.78
N ASP A 330 10.86 -16.06 -4.17
CA ASP A 330 10.76 -14.91 -3.28
C ASP A 330 9.32 -14.58 -2.85
N MET A 331 8.45 -15.59 -2.82
CA MET A 331 7.06 -15.42 -2.44
C MET A 331 6.89 -15.03 -0.97
N PHE A 332 5.81 -14.34 -0.67
CA PHE A 332 5.52 -13.75 0.64
C PHE A 332 5.54 -14.76 1.78
N ASP A 333 4.85 -15.90 1.63
CA ASP A 333 4.75 -16.89 2.72
C ASP A 333 6.12 -17.49 3.07
N ARG A 334 6.98 -17.74 2.08
CA ARG A 334 8.35 -18.18 2.33
C ARG A 334 9.14 -17.17 3.16
N ARG A 335 8.98 -15.87 2.88
CA ARG A 335 9.68 -14.81 3.61
C ARG A 335 9.19 -14.65 5.04
N CYS A 336 7.92 -14.94 5.28
CA CYS A 336 7.28 -14.90 6.61
C CYS A 336 7.35 -16.25 7.35
N THR A 337 7.91 -17.31 6.75
CA THR A 337 8.12 -18.61 7.41
C THR A 337 9.45 -18.62 8.14
N PRO A 338 9.52 -19.11 9.41
CA PRO A 338 10.77 -19.22 10.15
C PRO A 338 11.84 -20.01 9.40
N ARG A 339 13.10 -19.64 9.52
CA ARG A 339 14.21 -20.39 8.92
C ARG A 339 14.35 -21.81 9.47
N SER A 340 13.91 -22.02 10.71
CA SER A 340 13.83 -23.37 11.32
C SER A 340 12.86 -24.29 10.61
N GLU A 341 11.94 -23.75 9.81
CA GLU A 341 11.01 -24.50 9.01
C GLU A 341 11.57 -24.78 7.61
N GLN A 342 11.10 -25.84 6.98
CA GLN A 342 11.57 -26.22 5.65
C GLN A 342 11.30 -25.10 4.63
N ASN A 343 12.36 -24.65 3.94
CA ASN A 343 12.33 -23.60 2.93
C ASN A 343 11.93 -22.19 3.43
N GLY A 344 11.85 -21.96 4.75
CA GLY A 344 11.57 -20.64 5.31
C GLY A 344 12.75 -19.68 5.19
N MET A 345 12.47 -18.40 5.11
CA MET A 345 13.48 -17.31 5.11
C MET A 345 13.45 -16.48 6.40
N GLY A 346 12.28 -16.30 7.03
CA GLY A 346 12.12 -15.59 8.30
C GLY A 346 12.70 -14.18 8.29
N CYS A 347 12.48 -13.41 7.21
CA CYS A 347 13.23 -12.17 6.98
C CYS A 347 12.38 -10.89 6.97
N ILE A 348 11.09 -10.98 7.21
CA ILE A 348 10.22 -9.81 7.35
C ILE A 348 9.88 -9.66 8.84
N GLY A 349 10.51 -8.68 9.49
CA GLY A 349 10.36 -8.41 10.92
C GLY A 349 9.41 -7.25 11.20
N VAL A 350 8.49 -7.44 12.14
CA VAL A 350 7.66 -6.36 12.69
C VAL A 350 8.53 -5.55 13.68
N THR A 351 8.41 -4.22 13.66
CA THR A 351 9.15 -3.36 14.58
C THR A 351 8.56 -3.38 16.00
N GLN A 352 9.36 -3.06 17.00
CA GLN A 352 8.89 -2.93 18.38
C GLN A 352 7.84 -1.82 18.49
N GLU A 353 8.01 -0.72 17.75
CA GLU A 353 7.06 0.38 17.69
C GLU A 353 5.66 -0.08 17.29
N LEU A 354 5.56 -0.94 16.26
CA LEU A 354 4.26 -1.50 15.88
C LEU A 354 3.74 -2.52 16.90
N VAL A 355 4.63 -3.33 17.50
CA VAL A 355 4.27 -4.29 18.56
C VAL A 355 3.66 -3.58 19.76
N ASP A 356 4.19 -2.42 20.13
CA ASP A 356 3.76 -1.64 21.30
C ASP A 356 2.46 -0.87 21.06
N ASP A 357 2.17 -0.54 19.81
CA ASP A 357 0.94 0.17 19.46
C ASP A 357 -0.32 -0.69 19.62
N PHE A 358 -0.25 -2.03 19.46
CA PHE A 358 -1.38 -2.90 19.68
C PHE A 358 -1.91 -2.80 21.11
N TYR A 359 -3.24 -2.77 21.25
CA TYR A 359 -3.89 -2.75 22.56
C TYR A 359 -3.80 -4.10 23.28
N MET A 360 -4.08 -4.04 24.57
CA MET A 360 -4.44 -5.22 25.34
C MET A 360 -5.91 -5.59 25.07
N LYS A 361 -6.33 -6.77 25.48
CA LYS A 361 -7.72 -7.27 25.24
C LYS A 361 -8.81 -6.43 25.92
N ASP A 362 -8.45 -5.59 26.90
CA ASP A 362 -9.33 -4.61 27.54
C ASP A 362 -9.44 -3.29 26.76
N GLY A 363 -8.77 -3.18 25.60
CA GLY A 363 -8.78 -2.01 24.74
C GLY A 363 -7.84 -0.87 25.18
N LEU A 364 -7.05 -1.08 26.25
CA LEU A 364 -6.09 -0.12 26.75
C LEU A 364 -4.69 -0.38 26.20
N PRO A 365 -3.83 0.65 26.06
CA PRO A 365 -2.45 0.50 25.59
C PRO A 365 -1.54 -0.14 26.66
N ILE A 366 -0.38 -0.66 26.23
CA ILE A 366 0.66 -1.21 27.11
C ILE A 366 1.39 -0.13 27.92
N GLN A 367 1.36 1.10 27.45
CA GLN A 367 1.87 2.30 28.14
C GLN A 367 0.81 3.38 28.07
N ALA A 368 0.71 4.19 29.13
CA ALA A 368 -0.22 5.32 29.13
C ALA A 368 0.07 6.29 27.99
N THR A 369 -0.98 6.71 27.30
CA THR A 369 -0.96 7.78 26.30
C THR A 369 -1.55 9.06 26.88
N SER A 370 -1.58 10.13 26.09
CA SER A 370 -2.23 11.39 26.50
C SER A 370 -3.76 11.26 26.66
N TYR A 371 -4.36 10.19 26.16
CA TYR A 371 -5.82 9.99 26.15
C TYR A 371 -6.31 8.65 26.74
N LEU A 372 -5.43 7.67 26.95
CA LEU A 372 -5.77 6.40 27.58
C LEU A 372 -4.77 6.03 28.67
N PRO A 373 -5.24 5.49 29.83
CA PRO A 373 -4.36 4.93 30.84
C PRO A 373 -3.72 3.63 30.36
N GLN A 374 -2.61 3.26 31.01
CA GLN A 374 -1.99 1.95 30.79
C GLN A 374 -2.91 0.82 31.26
N SER A 375 -2.95 -0.28 30.50
CA SER A 375 -3.63 -1.50 30.91
C SER A 375 -2.93 -2.16 32.09
N THR A 376 -3.71 -2.57 33.08
CA THR A 376 -3.23 -3.36 34.22
C THR A 376 -2.96 -4.83 33.85
N LEU A 377 -3.38 -5.26 32.68
CA LEU A 377 -3.13 -6.61 32.16
C LEU A 377 -1.72 -6.79 31.58
N TYR A 378 -1.03 -5.68 31.32
CA TYR A 378 0.32 -5.72 30.74
C TYR A 378 1.41 -5.87 31.81
N THR A 379 2.29 -6.83 31.59
CA THR A 379 3.54 -6.98 32.35
C THR A 379 4.64 -7.56 31.46
N THR A 380 5.87 -7.15 31.71
CA THR A 380 7.07 -7.74 31.09
C THR A 380 7.67 -8.85 31.95
N GLU A 381 7.20 -9.01 33.19
CA GLU A 381 7.74 -9.95 34.17
C GLU A 381 7.15 -11.35 34.00
N GLY A 382 8.02 -12.35 33.92
CA GLY A 382 7.63 -13.77 33.94
C GLY A 382 7.16 -14.32 32.61
N PHE A 383 6.75 -15.58 32.70
CA PHE A 383 6.28 -16.40 31.57
C PHE A 383 5.06 -17.17 31.98
N ASP A 384 4.10 -17.31 31.06
CA ASP A 384 2.91 -18.13 31.28
C ASP A 384 2.48 -18.80 29.97
N LYS A 385 1.44 -19.64 30.07
CA LYS A 385 0.94 -20.45 28.97
C LYS A 385 0.20 -19.61 27.94
N TYR A 386 0.65 -19.70 26.70
CA TYR A 386 -0.08 -19.27 25.52
C TYR A 386 -0.58 -20.50 24.75
N THR A 387 -1.89 -20.59 24.54
CA THR A 387 -2.52 -21.71 23.84
C THR A 387 -2.86 -21.29 22.41
N GLU A 388 -2.46 -22.11 21.45
CA GLU A 388 -2.79 -21.88 20.03
C GLU A 388 -3.20 -23.18 19.35
N THR A 389 -3.93 -23.06 18.25
CA THR A 389 -4.32 -24.19 17.41
C THR A 389 -3.22 -24.45 16.40
N VAL A 390 -2.74 -25.69 16.36
CA VAL A 390 -1.72 -26.15 15.38
C VAL A 390 -2.17 -27.45 14.73
N LYS A 391 -1.60 -27.75 13.57
CA LYS A 391 -1.84 -29.03 12.89
C LYS A 391 -0.95 -30.13 13.49
N ALA A 392 -1.56 -31.27 13.81
CA ALA A 392 -0.87 -32.51 14.17
C ALA A 392 -1.32 -33.61 13.20
N GLY A 393 -0.55 -33.78 12.11
CA GLY A 393 -0.99 -34.56 10.96
C GLY A 393 -2.18 -33.85 10.26
N SER A 394 -3.29 -34.56 10.06
CA SER A 394 -4.51 -34.01 9.47
C SER A 394 -5.47 -33.37 10.50
N LYS A 395 -5.14 -33.42 11.79
CA LYS A 395 -5.99 -32.91 12.87
C LYS A 395 -5.50 -31.57 13.38
N GLU A 396 -6.42 -30.72 13.76
CA GLU A 396 -6.14 -29.54 14.57
C GLU A 396 -6.14 -29.89 16.05
N VAL A 397 -5.12 -29.46 16.76
CA VAL A 397 -4.96 -29.66 18.19
C VAL A 397 -4.60 -28.35 18.89
N GLN A 398 -5.09 -28.21 20.10
CA GLN A 398 -4.70 -27.09 20.97
C GLN A 398 -3.42 -27.47 21.70
N VAL A 399 -2.41 -26.61 21.60
CA VAL A 399 -1.14 -26.78 22.30
C VAL A 399 -0.82 -25.53 23.10
N ALA A 400 -0.25 -25.72 24.27
CA ALA A 400 0.23 -24.63 25.10
C ALA A 400 1.75 -24.59 25.11
N ASN A 401 2.30 -23.38 25.14
CA ASN A 401 3.73 -23.15 25.32
C ASN A 401 3.96 -21.96 26.25
N ASN A 402 5.07 -21.96 26.97
CA ASN A 402 5.43 -20.82 27.82
C ASN A 402 5.99 -19.69 26.95
N VAL A 403 5.37 -18.54 27.04
CA VAL A 403 5.81 -17.31 26.36
C VAL A 403 5.96 -16.19 27.40
N SER A 404 6.72 -15.16 27.08
CA SER A 404 6.81 -13.97 27.95
C SER A 404 5.43 -13.33 28.14
N ASN A 405 5.11 -12.92 29.36
CA ASN A 405 3.84 -12.29 29.72
C ASN A 405 3.56 -11.01 28.91
N ARG A 406 4.59 -10.35 28.36
CA ARG A 406 4.41 -9.19 27.43
C ARG A 406 3.58 -9.50 26.19
N PHE A 407 3.47 -10.75 25.80
CA PHE A 407 2.69 -11.20 24.64
C PHE A 407 1.30 -11.72 24.98
N LEU A 408 0.98 -11.86 26.27
CA LEU A 408 -0.30 -12.36 26.72
C LEU A 408 -1.34 -11.24 26.84
N ASN A 409 -2.60 -11.62 26.82
CA ASN A 409 -3.74 -10.71 26.95
C ASN A 409 -3.78 -9.56 25.93
N ARG A 410 -3.14 -9.73 24.78
CA ARG A 410 -3.19 -8.75 23.68
C ARG A 410 -4.47 -8.92 22.88
N GLU A 411 -4.85 -7.89 22.13
CA GLU A 411 -5.99 -7.92 21.21
C GLU A 411 -5.80 -8.90 20.04
N ALA A 412 -6.88 -9.25 19.35
CA ALA A 412 -6.88 -10.25 18.27
C ALA A 412 -5.96 -9.88 17.09
N ARG A 413 -5.88 -8.58 16.72
CA ARG A 413 -5.03 -8.11 15.62
C ARG A 413 -3.55 -8.30 15.90
N PHE A 414 -3.12 -8.21 17.17
CA PHE A 414 -1.74 -8.53 17.57
C PHE A 414 -1.37 -9.96 17.18
N TYR A 415 -2.15 -10.94 17.60
CA TYR A 415 -1.86 -12.35 17.33
C TYR A 415 -1.93 -12.72 15.85
N ASN A 416 -2.70 -11.98 15.07
CA ASN A 416 -2.80 -12.17 13.61
C ASN A 416 -1.71 -11.43 12.83
N THR A 417 -1.01 -10.47 13.46
CA THR A 417 0.02 -9.65 12.79
C THR A 417 1.44 -10.05 13.22
N VAL A 418 1.64 -10.39 14.49
CA VAL A 418 2.96 -10.59 15.09
C VAL A 418 3.20 -12.05 15.43
N PHE A 419 4.28 -12.59 14.90
CA PHE A 419 4.81 -13.89 15.31
C PHE A 419 6.05 -13.67 16.19
N PHE A 420 6.04 -14.19 17.42
CA PHE A 420 6.99 -13.84 18.49
C PHE A 420 7.69 -15.08 19.08
N GLN A 421 8.71 -14.84 19.89
CA GLN A 421 9.53 -15.81 20.61
C GLN A 421 8.69 -16.85 21.35
N ASN A 422 9.04 -18.12 21.22
CA ASN A 422 8.40 -19.27 21.83
C ASN A 422 6.98 -19.59 21.34
N ARG A 423 6.50 -18.90 20.29
CA ARG A 423 5.27 -19.27 19.59
C ARG A 423 5.49 -20.53 18.76
N ARG A 424 4.46 -21.37 18.63
CA ARG A 424 4.55 -22.59 17.84
C ARG A 424 4.16 -22.37 16.38
N TRP A 425 4.93 -22.98 15.48
CA TRP A 425 4.58 -22.93 14.07
C TRP A 425 3.39 -23.83 13.77
N HIS A 426 2.35 -23.27 13.18
CA HIS A 426 1.01 -23.87 13.06
C HIS A 426 0.94 -25.17 12.24
N VAL A 427 1.90 -25.44 11.32
CA VAL A 427 1.91 -26.68 10.50
C VAL A 427 2.73 -27.79 11.15
N THR A 428 3.85 -27.45 11.78
CA THR A 428 4.83 -28.44 12.27
C THR A 428 4.79 -28.62 13.77
N ASN A 429 4.10 -27.72 14.49
CA ASN A 429 4.10 -27.66 15.96
C ASN A 429 5.48 -27.40 16.58
N ASN A 430 6.47 -26.98 15.79
CA ASN A 430 7.78 -26.64 16.30
C ASN A 430 7.74 -25.30 17.06
N VAL A 431 8.47 -25.21 18.18
CA VAL A 431 8.67 -23.95 18.90
C VAL A 431 9.64 -23.08 18.10
N THR A 432 9.27 -21.84 17.84
CA THR A 432 10.09 -20.88 17.10
C THR A 432 10.83 -19.97 18.07
N GLN A 433 12.15 -19.89 17.94
CA GLN A 433 13.02 -19.08 18.81
C GLN A 433 13.98 -18.24 17.97
N PHE A 434 14.27 -17.01 18.43
CA PHE A 434 15.04 -16.01 17.70
C PHE A 434 16.32 -15.57 18.43
N HIS A 435 16.53 -15.96 19.68
CA HIS A 435 17.72 -15.60 20.46
C HIS A 435 18.99 -16.23 19.88
N LYS A 436 20.16 -15.75 20.31
CA LYS A 436 21.46 -16.31 19.93
C LYS A 436 21.56 -17.78 20.32
N GLY A 437 22.03 -18.62 19.41
CA GLY A 437 22.09 -20.07 19.56
C GLY A 437 20.80 -20.80 19.16
N SER A 438 19.73 -20.07 18.78
CA SER A 438 18.49 -20.66 18.27
C SER A 438 18.52 -20.82 16.74
N PRO A 439 17.63 -21.64 16.17
CA PRO A 439 17.62 -21.87 14.72
C PRO A 439 17.33 -20.62 13.87
N ASN A 440 16.72 -19.56 14.44
CA ASN A 440 16.41 -18.33 13.74
C ASN A 440 17.25 -17.12 14.24
N GLU A 441 18.40 -17.37 14.88
CA GLU A 441 19.32 -16.32 15.33
C GLU A 441 19.80 -15.40 14.20
N LEU A 442 20.38 -14.25 14.57
CA LEU A 442 21.08 -13.36 13.65
C LEU A 442 22.31 -14.07 13.07
N SER A 443 22.16 -14.71 11.92
CA SER A 443 23.28 -15.37 11.23
C SER A 443 23.11 -15.31 9.71
N GLY A 444 24.22 -15.15 9.00
CA GLY A 444 24.20 -15.02 7.54
C GLY A 444 23.63 -13.67 7.09
N THR A 445 22.85 -13.68 6.01
CA THR A 445 22.31 -12.46 5.36
C THR A 445 20.78 -12.43 5.30
N ILE A 446 20.10 -13.46 5.81
CA ILE A 446 18.65 -13.64 5.72
C ILE A 446 18.09 -13.93 7.11
N TYR A 447 17.48 -12.95 7.75
CA TYR A 447 16.90 -13.07 9.09
C TYR A 447 15.97 -11.87 9.38
N THR A 448 15.09 -11.98 10.40
CA THR A 448 14.46 -10.81 10.98
C THR A 448 15.48 -9.98 11.77
N HIS A 449 15.34 -8.66 11.76
CA HIS A 449 16.20 -7.78 12.57
C HIS A 449 15.64 -7.50 13.96
N THR A 450 14.37 -7.85 14.22
CA THR A 450 13.62 -7.38 15.39
C THR A 450 13.26 -8.47 16.40
N GLY A 451 13.55 -9.73 16.07
CA GLY A 451 13.10 -10.86 16.90
C GLY A 451 11.61 -11.18 16.80
N TYR A 452 10.92 -10.51 15.86
CA TYR A 452 9.55 -10.77 15.47
C TYR A 452 9.48 -11.10 13.99
N MET A 453 8.40 -11.75 13.57
CA MET A 453 8.09 -11.93 12.15
C MET A 453 6.68 -11.45 11.83
N LEU A 454 6.49 -11.01 10.60
CA LEU A 454 5.16 -10.68 10.09
C LEU A 454 4.33 -11.95 9.90
N TYR A 455 3.09 -11.92 10.41
CA TYR A 455 2.14 -13.02 10.31
C TYR A 455 0.82 -12.60 9.65
N LYS A 456 0.54 -11.32 9.55
CA LYS A 456 -0.64 -10.77 8.85
C LYS A 456 -0.64 -11.22 7.38
N ARG A 457 -1.78 -11.61 6.88
CA ARG A 457 -1.97 -12.13 5.52
C ARG A 457 -1.33 -13.50 5.25
N PHE A 458 -0.57 -14.07 6.18
CA PHE A 458 -0.01 -15.40 6.03
C PHE A 458 -1.13 -16.46 5.95
N ASN A 459 -1.07 -17.37 4.99
CA ASN A 459 -2.03 -18.47 4.94
C ASN A 459 -1.53 -19.65 5.77
N ARG A 460 -2.31 -20.03 6.80
CA ARG A 460 -1.92 -21.06 7.79
C ARG A 460 -1.89 -22.49 7.23
N GLU A 461 -2.29 -22.71 5.98
CA GLU A 461 -2.16 -24.00 5.29
C GLU A 461 -0.86 -24.11 4.50
N VAL A 462 -0.18 -22.98 4.23
CA VAL A 462 1.01 -22.94 3.39
C VAL A 462 2.22 -23.51 4.15
N SER A 463 2.84 -24.54 3.58
CA SER A 463 4.07 -25.15 4.07
C SER A 463 4.68 -26.06 3.01
N MET A 464 5.99 -26.23 3.04
CA MET A 464 6.69 -27.27 2.27
C MET A 464 6.62 -28.66 2.92
N LYS A 465 6.10 -28.75 4.15
CA LYS A 465 6.04 -29.99 4.94
C LYS A 465 4.59 -30.47 5.04
N SER A 466 4.39 -31.78 4.80
CA SER A 466 3.06 -32.41 4.98
C SER A 466 2.55 -32.22 6.43
N PRO A 467 1.26 -31.88 6.62
CA PRO A 467 0.18 -31.83 5.64
C PRO A 467 -0.01 -30.48 4.94
N GLY A 468 0.97 -29.60 4.89
CA GLY A 468 0.86 -28.30 4.27
C GLY A 468 0.78 -28.34 2.73
N VAL A 469 0.44 -27.20 2.13
CA VAL A 469 0.44 -26.95 0.69
C VAL A 469 1.52 -25.92 0.34
N GLN A 470 2.07 -25.98 -0.88
CA GLN A 470 3.16 -25.07 -1.26
C GLN A 470 2.68 -23.65 -1.56
N ASN A 471 1.53 -23.52 -2.19
CA ASN A 471 0.99 -22.26 -2.63
C ASN A 471 -0.51 -22.16 -2.32
N LYS A 472 -0.92 -20.99 -1.87
CA LYS A 472 -2.34 -20.61 -1.68
C LYS A 472 -2.49 -19.19 -2.18
N PHE A 473 -2.99 -19.02 -3.38
CA PHE A 473 -3.18 -17.71 -3.98
C PHE A 473 -4.38 -17.00 -3.34
N ARG A 474 -4.24 -15.69 -3.15
CA ARG A 474 -5.18 -14.83 -2.43
C ARG A 474 -5.32 -13.49 -3.14
N PRO A 475 -6.44 -12.75 -2.95
CA PRO A 475 -6.55 -11.38 -3.45
C PRO A 475 -5.57 -10.45 -2.69
N SER A 476 -4.94 -9.52 -3.41
CA SER A 476 -4.20 -8.42 -2.79
C SER A 476 -5.12 -7.22 -2.67
N ILE A 477 -5.48 -6.87 -1.44
CA ILE A 477 -6.42 -5.80 -1.15
C ILE A 477 -5.79 -4.44 -1.44
N ILE A 478 -6.50 -3.60 -2.19
CA ILE A 478 -6.13 -2.22 -2.51
C ILE A 478 -6.94 -1.26 -1.64
N PHE A 479 -8.26 -1.47 -1.55
CA PHE A 479 -9.18 -0.71 -0.71
C PHE A 479 -10.11 -1.66 0.04
N ARG A 480 -10.37 -1.39 1.31
CA ARG A 480 -11.32 -2.09 2.15
C ARG A 480 -12.09 -1.14 3.07
N LEU A 481 -13.26 -1.56 3.50
CA LEU A 481 -14.24 -0.73 4.20
C LEU A 481 -13.70 -0.09 5.48
N ALA A 482 -12.90 -0.82 6.27
CA ALA A 482 -12.34 -0.26 7.51
C ALA A 482 -11.45 0.98 7.26
N ASP A 483 -10.70 1.06 6.14
CA ASP A 483 -9.95 2.26 5.77
C ASP A 483 -10.90 3.45 5.59
N LEU A 484 -11.98 3.26 4.82
CA LEU A 484 -12.94 4.33 4.54
C LEU A 484 -13.72 4.76 5.79
N TYR A 485 -14.06 3.84 6.69
CA TYR A 485 -14.69 4.19 7.96
C TYR A 485 -13.80 5.07 8.83
N LEU A 486 -12.51 4.72 8.95
CA LEU A 486 -11.58 5.51 9.74
C LEU A 486 -11.23 6.85 9.08
N LEU A 487 -11.22 6.94 7.74
CA LEU A 487 -11.12 8.22 7.02
C LEU A 487 -12.36 9.09 7.22
N TYR A 488 -13.54 8.47 7.32
CA TYR A 488 -14.78 9.21 7.59
C TYR A 488 -14.80 9.76 9.01
N ALA A 489 -14.44 8.95 10.01
CA ALA A 489 -14.27 9.43 11.38
C ALA A 489 -13.27 10.61 11.46
N GLU A 490 -12.13 10.52 10.75
CA GLU A 490 -11.13 11.58 10.68
C GLU A 490 -11.71 12.86 10.05
N ALA A 491 -12.35 12.76 8.89
CA ALA A 491 -12.85 13.92 8.17
C ALA A 491 -13.97 14.64 8.93
N VAL A 492 -14.88 13.90 9.56
CA VAL A 492 -15.93 14.48 10.40
C VAL A 492 -15.33 15.16 11.63
N ASN A 493 -14.34 14.52 12.29
CA ASN A 493 -13.65 15.12 13.44
C ASN A 493 -12.95 16.45 13.11
N GLU A 494 -12.46 16.62 11.89
CA GLU A 494 -11.80 17.88 11.48
C GLU A 494 -12.79 19.02 11.26
N ILE A 495 -14.09 18.74 11.06
CA ILE A 495 -15.16 19.72 10.87
C ILE A 495 -15.92 19.98 12.16
N ASP A 496 -16.43 18.92 12.76
CA ASP A 496 -17.27 18.96 13.97
C ASP A 496 -16.95 17.77 14.88
N PRO A 497 -16.13 17.96 15.90
CA PRO A 497 -15.77 16.88 16.83
C PRO A 497 -16.96 16.45 17.72
N GLN A 498 -18.06 17.20 17.80
CA GLN A 498 -19.27 16.82 18.56
C GLN A 498 -20.18 15.90 17.76
N ASP A 499 -19.93 15.71 16.48
CA ASP A 499 -20.73 14.83 15.64
C ASP A 499 -20.55 13.36 16.05
N GLU A 500 -21.64 12.67 16.37
CA GLU A 500 -21.64 11.27 16.80
C GLU A 500 -20.99 10.31 15.79
N ARG A 501 -20.95 10.68 14.51
CA ARG A 501 -20.36 9.87 13.45
C ARG A 501 -18.86 9.64 13.66
N VAL A 502 -18.15 10.54 14.32
CA VAL A 502 -16.73 10.38 14.67
C VAL A 502 -16.52 9.08 15.43
N LEU A 503 -17.19 8.93 16.56
CA LEU A 503 -17.08 7.74 17.41
C LEU A 503 -17.80 6.53 16.82
N THR A 504 -18.92 6.71 16.16
CA THR A 504 -19.66 5.63 15.50
C THR A 504 -18.77 4.84 14.54
N TYR A 505 -18.08 5.52 13.63
CA TYR A 505 -17.25 4.84 12.61
C TYR A 505 -15.91 4.36 13.15
N LEU A 506 -15.33 5.05 14.12
CA LEU A 506 -14.17 4.55 14.87
C LEU A 506 -14.51 3.25 15.61
N ASN A 507 -15.62 3.24 16.34
CA ASN A 507 -16.04 2.11 17.17
C ASN A 507 -16.51 0.89 16.35
N LYS A 508 -17.07 1.05 15.16
CA LYS A 508 -17.36 -0.09 14.27
C LYS A 508 -16.10 -0.94 14.02
N VAL A 509 -14.96 -0.31 13.80
CA VAL A 509 -13.68 -1.01 13.57
C VAL A 509 -13.17 -1.66 14.85
N ARG A 510 -13.24 -0.96 15.99
CA ARG A 510 -12.84 -1.48 17.29
C ARG A 510 -13.68 -2.69 17.72
N GLN A 511 -15.00 -2.60 17.58
CA GLN A 511 -15.93 -3.69 17.92
C GLN A 511 -15.67 -4.95 17.08
N ARG A 512 -15.41 -4.82 15.76
CA ARG A 512 -14.99 -5.92 14.91
C ARG A 512 -13.70 -6.59 15.43
N ALA A 513 -12.77 -5.80 15.99
CA ALA A 513 -11.57 -6.33 16.63
C ALA A 513 -11.79 -6.92 18.04
N GLY A 514 -13.02 -6.88 18.54
CA GLY A 514 -13.39 -7.39 19.87
C GLY A 514 -13.06 -6.41 21.01
N LEU A 515 -12.94 -5.13 20.72
CA LEU A 515 -12.64 -4.08 21.69
C LEU A 515 -13.86 -3.24 22.02
N SER A 516 -13.91 -2.71 23.26
CA SER A 516 -14.93 -1.74 23.69
C SER A 516 -14.84 -0.44 22.90
N ASN A 517 -15.94 0.30 22.94
CA ASN A 517 -15.96 1.68 22.47
C ASN A 517 -14.92 2.53 23.20
N ILE A 518 -14.30 3.46 22.49
CA ILE A 518 -13.16 4.20 23.05
C ILE A 518 -13.57 5.16 24.15
N GLU A 519 -14.75 5.76 24.07
CA GLU A 519 -15.33 6.67 25.07
C GLU A 519 -15.71 5.93 26.35
N GLU A 520 -15.96 4.62 26.32
CA GLU A 520 -16.16 3.80 27.53
C GLU A 520 -14.87 3.69 28.36
N LEU A 521 -13.70 3.76 27.67
CA LEU A 521 -12.38 3.70 28.32
C LEU A 521 -11.96 5.06 28.86
N ASN A 522 -12.33 6.14 28.19
CA ASN A 522 -12.13 7.52 28.63
C ASN A 522 -13.20 8.46 28.02
N PRO A 523 -14.23 8.82 28.82
CA PRO A 523 -15.30 9.72 28.35
C PRO A 523 -14.82 11.11 27.90
N ALA A 524 -13.62 11.57 28.30
CA ALA A 524 -13.09 12.85 27.86
C ALA A 524 -12.70 12.88 26.35
N ILE A 525 -12.71 11.75 25.70
CA ILE A 525 -12.45 11.64 24.25
C ILE A 525 -13.63 12.20 23.46
N GLU A 526 -14.86 11.93 23.91
CA GLU A 526 -16.08 12.37 23.22
C GLU A 526 -16.11 13.89 23.06
N GLY A 527 -16.25 14.34 21.80
CA GLY A 527 -16.30 15.75 21.43
C GLY A 527 -14.96 16.50 21.57
N ASN A 528 -13.88 15.85 21.92
CA ASN A 528 -12.56 16.45 21.97
C ASN A 528 -11.76 16.13 20.69
N GLN A 529 -11.68 17.12 19.80
CA GLN A 529 -11.05 16.97 18.49
C GLN A 529 -9.65 16.36 18.55
N GLU A 530 -8.80 16.82 19.47
CA GLU A 530 -7.42 16.36 19.57
C GLU A 530 -7.33 14.92 20.06
N LEU A 531 -8.08 14.57 21.12
CA LEU A 531 -8.08 13.20 21.65
C LEU A 531 -8.70 12.22 20.65
N GLN A 532 -9.77 12.62 19.96
CA GLN A 532 -10.38 11.82 18.87
C GLN A 532 -9.40 11.65 17.71
N ARG A 533 -8.66 12.69 17.33
CA ARG A 533 -7.63 12.61 16.27
C ARG A 533 -6.55 11.58 16.63
N LEU A 534 -6.01 11.62 17.84
CA LEU A 534 -5.00 10.67 18.31
C LEU A 534 -5.55 9.24 18.34
N ALA A 535 -6.79 9.05 18.82
CA ALA A 535 -7.45 7.76 18.83
C ALA A 535 -7.65 7.19 17.42
N ILE A 536 -8.12 8.01 16.46
CA ILE A 536 -8.30 7.61 15.06
C ILE A 536 -6.95 7.27 14.42
N GLN A 537 -5.92 8.07 14.63
CA GLN A 537 -4.58 7.84 14.08
C GLN A 537 -4.00 6.52 14.57
N ARG A 538 -4.13 6.20 15.86
CA ARG A 538 -3.68 4.92 16.43
C ARG A 538 -4.53 3.75 15.91
N GLU A 539 -5.85 3.90 15.84
CA GLU A 539 -6.71 2.85 15.29
C GLU A 539 -6.37 2.53 13.82
N ARG A 540 -6.11 3.58 13.00
CA ARG A 540 -5.62 3.40 11.63
C ARG A 540 -4.27 2.67 11.59
N ARG A 541 -3.34 3.04 12.46
CA ARG A 541 -2.02 2.41 12.61
C ARG A 541 -2.14 0.90 12.85
N ILE A 542 -3.00 0.49 13.78
CA ILE A 542 -3.18 -0.90 14.17
C ILE A 542 -3.98 -1.66 13.10
N GLU A 543 -5.11 -1.12 12.70
CA GLU A 543 -6.04 -1.76 11.77
C GLU A 543 -5.40 -2.01 10.41
N LEU A 544 -4.76 -1.00 9.85
CA LEU A 544 -4.15 -1.02 8.53
C LEU A 544 -2.66 -1.40 8.55
N ALA A 545 -2.18 -1.93 9.68
CA ALA A 545 -0.78 -2.30 9.85
C ALA A 545 -0.26 -3.12 8.65
N THR A 546 0.86 -2.71 8.08
CA THR A 546 1.57 -3.34 6.96
C THR A 546 0.80 -3.41 5.62
N GLU A 547 -0.31 -2.68 5.48
CA GLU A 547 -1.07 -2.56 4.23
C GLU A 547 -0.61 -1.38 3.35
N GLY A 548 0.50 -0.73 3.70
CA GLY A 548 1.09 0.36 2.94
C GLY A 548 0.51 1.75 3.24
N GLN A 549 -0.48 1.86 4.14
CA GLN A 549 -1.14 3.13 4.46
C GLN A 549 -0.30 4.03 5.38
N ARG A 550 0.37 3.45 6.37
CA ARG A 550 1.16 4.18 7.37
C ARG A 550 2.16 5.16 6.77
N TYR A 551 2.85 4.74 5.69
CA TYR A 551 3.82 5.57 4.98
C TYR A 551 3.22 6.91 4.52
N PHE A 552 2.02 6.87 3.95
CA PHE A 552 1.30 8.05 3.46
C PHE A 552 0.63 8.82 4.61
N ASP A 553 0.06 8.13 5.59
CA ASP A 553 -0.63 8.74 6.73
C ASP A 553 0.30 9.66 7.55
N VAL A 554 1.48 9.19 7.96
CA VAL A 554 2.43 10.03 8.74
C VAL A 554 2.93 11.23 7.95
N ARG A 555 2.93 11.15 6.61
CA ARG A 555 3.31 12.25 5.73
C ARG A 555 2.17 13.25 5.57
N ARG A 556 0.97 12.81 5.24
CA ARG A 556 -0.17 13.71 5.06
C ARG A 556 -0.57 14.42 6.37
N TRP A 557 -0.35 13.79 7.53
CA TRP A 557 -0.52 14.42 8.85
C TRP A 557 0.65 15.33 9.23
N MET A 558 1.79 15.24 8.53
CA MET A 558 3.04 15.97 8.80
C MET A 558 3.60 15.71 10.21
N ILE A 559 3.63 14.44 10.63
CA ILE A 559 4.18 14.00 11.92
C ILE A 559 5.47 13.17 11.78
N ALA A 560 5.92 12.90 10.56
CA ALA A 560 7.07 12.03 10.30
C ALA A 560 8.42 12.59 10.80
N ASP A 561 8.56 13.90 10.89
CA ASP A 561 9.75 14.62 11.39
C ASP A 561 9.60 15.12 12.83
N GLN A 562 8.56 14.68 13.54
CA GLN A 562 8.28 15.05 14.92
C GLN A 562 8.58 13.90 15.89
N ASP A 563 8.93 14.21 17.14
CA ASP A 563 9.04 13.21 18.18
C ASP A 563 7.65 12.67 18.57
N GLY A 564 7.60 11.40 18.98
CA GLY A 564 6.37 10.75 19.42
C GLY A 564 5.83 9.72 18.40
N GLU A 565 4.53 9.43 18.50
CA GLU A 565 3.85 8.48 17.64
C GLU A 565 3.86 8.98 16.18
N GLY A 566 4.55 8.28 15.29
CA GLY A 566 4.69 8.69 13.89
C GLY A 566 6.09 9.09 13.48
N ARG A 567 7.03 9.20 14.40
CA ARG A 567 8.44 9.50 14.14
C ARG A 567 9.05 8.53 13.11
N GLN A 568 9.66 9.07 12.07
CA GLN A 568 10.28 8.29 10.99
C GLN A 568 11.80 8.52 10.88
N PHE A 569 12.47 8.83 11.99
CA PHE A 569 13.92 9.05 12.03
C PHE A 569 14.55 8.42 13.28
N GLY A 570 15.87 8.23 13.25
CA GLY A 570 16.62 7.57 14.33
C GLY A 570 16.73 6.07 14.10
N TYR A 571 16.14 5.28 14.96
CA TYR A 571 16.12 3.83 14.90
C TYR A 571 14.71 3.28 15.14
N VAL A 572 14.40 2.16 14.51
CA VAL A 572 13.36 1.25 14.95
C VAL A 572 13.96 0.16 15.82
N HIS A 573 13.17 -0.34 16.77
CA HIS A 573 13.64 -1.24 17.83
C HIS A 573 13.15 -2.68 17.64
N GLY A 574 13.73 -3.57 18.41
CA GLY A 574 13.37 -4.98 18.46
C GLY A 574 13.98 -5.65 19.69
N MET A 575 13.76 -6.95 19.82
CA MET A 575 14.36 -7.77 20.87
C MET A 575 15.84 -8.05 20.60
N ASN A 576 16.63 -8.26 21.63
CA ASN A 576 18.08 -8.49 21.55
C ASN A 576 18.39 -9.90 21.00
N MET A 577 18.36 -10.04 19.69
CA MET A 577 18.70 -11.29 19.01
C MET A 577 20.19 -11.70 19.13
N ASN A 578 21.07 -10.78 19.56
CA ASN A 578 22.49 -11.05 19.80
C ASN A 578 22.76 -11.65 21.18
N ALA A 579 21.76 -11.67 22.05
CA ALA A 579 21.85 -12.21 23.40
C ALA A 579 21.34 -13.66 23.49
N ALA A 580 21.74 -14.38 24.53
CA ALA A 580 21.14 -15.64 24.92
C ALA A 580 19.68 -15.45 25.37
N GLU A 581 18.96 -16.55 25.56
CA GLU A 581 17.51 -16.53 25.80
C GLU A 581 17.09 -15.66 27.00
N ASP A 582 17.88 -15.65 28.07
CA ASP A 582 17.63 -14.88 29.29
C ASP A 582 17.64 -13.36 29.08
N LYS A 583 18.41 -12.87 28.09
CA LYS A 583 18.53 -11.46 27.74
C LYS A 583 17.90 -11.11 26.39
N PHE A 584 17.25 -12.05 25.75
CA PHE A 584 16.59 -11.82 24.46
C PHE A 584 15.54 -10.71 24.54
N TYR A 585 14.84 -10.59 25.65
CA TYR A 585 13.74 -9.64 25.83
C TYR A 585 14.17 -8.20 26.16
N GLU A 586 15.47 -7.92 26.19
CA GLU A 586 15.99 -6.56 26.22
C GLU A 586 15.75 -5.89 24.86
N GLU A 587 15.16 -4.69 24.89
CA GLU A 587 14.93 -3.91 23.68
C GLU A 587 16.23 -3.27 23.18
N VAL A 588 16.47 -3.32 21.88
CA VAL A 588 17.68 -2.77 21.24
C VAL A 588 17.34 -2.06 19.92
N GLU A 589 18.22 -1.17 19.50
CA GLU A 589 18.18 -0.57 18.17
C GLU A 589 18.38 -1.65 17.09
N ALA A 590 17.33 -1.92 16.31
CA ALA A 590 17.32 -3.00 15.33
C ALA A 590 17.72 -2.52 13.94
N SER A 591 17.31 -1.33 13.53
CA SER A 591 17.59 -0.79 12.19
C SER A 591 17.46 0.73 12.18
N PRO A 592 18.39 1.44 11.50
CA PRO A 592 18.21 2.88 11.29
C PRO A 592 16.99 3.16 10.43
N ILE A 593 16.35 4.28 10.68
CA ILE A 593 15.32 4.87 9.83
C ILE A 593 15.67 6.35 9.61
N VAL A 594 15.60 6.80 8.35
CA VAL A 594 16.01 8.15 7.97
C VAL A 594 14.84 8.88 7.35
N PHE A 595 14.50 10.01 7.93
CA PHE A 595 13.55 10.95 7.37
C PHE A 595 14.17 12.35 7.34
N ARG A 596 13.95 13.06 6.25
CA ARG A 596 14.27 14.47 6.09
C ARG A 596 13.02 15.19 5.62
N ARG A 597 12.86 16.43 6.00
CA ARG A 597 11.65 17.21 5.69
C ARG A 597 11.27 17.24 4.21
N LYS A 598 12.26 17.23 3.29
CA LYS A 598 12.02 17.07 1.85
C LYS A 598 11.29 15.77 1.49
N MET A 599 11.42 14.71 2.33
CA MET A 599 10.83 13.38 2.09
C MET A 599 9.32 13.32 2.39
N TYR A 600 8.67 14.43 2.76
CA TYR A 600 7.23 14.52 2.79
C TYR A 600 6.62 14.27 1.41
N LEU A 601 7.27 14.75 0.34
CA LEU A 601 6.92 14.46 -1.04
C LEU A 601 8.06 13.72 -1.74
N TYR A 602 7.73 12.90 -2.71
CA TYR A 602 8.73 12.29 -3.58
C TYR A 602 9.36 13.34 -4.51
N PRO A 603 10.63 13.19 -4.87
CA PRO A 603 11.20 14.02 -5.95
C PRO A 603 10.57 13.64 -7.29
N ILE A 604 10.41 14.61 -8.18
CA ILE A 604 10.27 14.30 -9.59
C ILE A 604 11.54 13.54 -10.01
N PRO A 605 11.45 12.42 -10.77
CA PRO A 605 12.63 11.63 -11.11
C PRO A 605 13.68 12.47 -11.82
N ASP A 606 14.95 12.32 -11.41
CA ASP A 606 16.06 13.11 -11.95
C ASP A 606 16.20 12.97 -13.49
N ASP A 607 15.92 11.77 -14.01
CA ASP A 607 15.94 11.53 -15.46
C ASP A 607 14.81 12.26 -16.19
N GLU A 608 13.65 12.49 -15.56
CA GLU A 608 12.59 13.29 -16.15
C GLU A 608 12.91 14.77 -16.10
N MET A 609 13.48 15.25 -14.99
CA MET A 609 13.96 16.64 -14.87
C MET A 609 14.98 17.02 -15.94
N LYS A 610 15.79 16.07 -16.41
CA LYS A 610 16.79 16.30 -17.46
C LYS A 610 16.21 16.33 -18.87
N LYS A 611 14.99 15.82 -19.08
CA LYS A 611 14.33 15.76 -20.39
C LYS A 611 13.42 16.95 -20.67
N THR A 612 13.20 17.81 -19.70
CA THR A 612 12.20 18.87 -19.72
C THR A 612 12.81 20.20 -19.30
N GLU A 613 12.30 21.29 -19.86
CA GLU A 613 12.62 22.66 -19.45
C GLU A 613 11.55 23.25 -18.52
N LEU A 614 10.33 22.66 -18.51
CA LEU A 614 9.19 23.22 -17.79
C LEU A 614 8.92 22.60 -16.42
N LEU A 615 9.40 21.37 -16.16
CA LEU A 615 9.21 20.75 -14.85
C LEU A 615 10.05 21.45 -13.78
N VAL A 616 9.44 21.67 -12.63
CA VAL A 616 10.10 22.16 -11.43
C VAL A 616 10.11 21.08 -10.35
N GLN A 617 11.17 21.03 -9.55
CA GLN A 617 11.35 19.97 -8.54
C GLN A 617 10.50 20.24 -7.28
N ASN A 618 10.22 19.18 -6.52
CA ASN A 618 9.61 19.28 -5.19
C ASN A 618 10.60 19.87 -4.15
N PRO A 619 10.11 20.46 -3.05
CA PRO A 619 10.94 21.22 -2.13
C PRO A 619 12.10 20.40 -1.55
N GLY A 620 13.33 20.96 -1.60
CA GLY A 620 14.51 20.40 -0.97
C GLY A 620 15.19 19.23 -1.69
N TRP A 621 14.70 18.86 -2.88
CA TRP A 621 15.29 17.81 -3.71
C TRP A 621 16.26 18.32 -4.79
#